data_078abf769a4424a691b8d53b16c816dd
#
_entry.id   078abf769a4424a691b8d53b16c816dd
#
_cell.length_a   1.000
_cell.length_b   1.000
_cell.length_c   1.000
_cell.angle_alpha   90.00
_cell.angle_beta   90.00
_cell.angle_gamma   90.00
#
_symmetry.space_group_name_H-M   'P 1'
#
loop_
_entity.id
_entity.type
_entity.pdbx_description
1 polymer ?
#
loop_
_entity_poly.entity_id
_entity_poly.type
_entity_poly.pdbx_seq_one_letter_code
_entity_poly.pdbx_strand_id
1 'polypeptide(L)'
;MSLWRGLLVPLASSIAISAFAGPSSNVRPSSNARTAPNVRIEFVDPKSFTDIRIHDFDEFKSAKIFGDEMTQALSPLVAKAAPGCTLLLQFTDIDLGGRYEPWKPQHSQIRYERQYLPLRMTFNYTLVDSRGRTISQGTKSLSDTLYLGWSAIGNFKDNWDYLYYEKRDLLKWAEQTVSGA
;
A
#
# COMPACT_ATOMS: atom_id res chain seq x y z
N MET A 1 -25.10 79.33 13.17
CA MET A 1 -24.79 79.84 14.53
C MET A 1 -24.29 78.65 15.34
N SER A 2 -23.10 78.83 15.90
CA SER A 2 -22.46 78.28 17.07
C SER A 2 -21.94 76.82 17.00
N LEU A 3 -20.73 76.67 16.67
CA LEU A 3 -19.47 76.21 17.22
C LEU A 3 -19.59 75.58 18.65
N TRP A 4 -19.12 74.30 18.77
CA TRP A 4 -18.30 73.97 19.93
C TRP A 4 -17.33 72.85 19.56
N ARG A 5 -16.02 73.18 19.66
CA ARG A 5 -14.84 72.31 19.55
C ARG A 5 -14.62 71.70 20.92
N GLY A 6 -14.54 70.37 20.96
CA GLY A 6 -14.03 69.62 22.13
C GLY A 6 -12.78 68.88 21.77
N LEU A 7 -11.62 69.40 22.23
CA LEU A 7 -10.33 68.71 22.18
C LEU A 7 -10.30 67.59 23.21
N LEU A 8 -10.05 66.38 22.81
CA LEU A 8 -9.67 65.28 23.71
C LEU A 8 -8.26 64.79 23.32
N VAL A 9 -7.33 64.96 24.27
CA VAL A 9 -5.94 64.55 24.27
C VAL A 9 -5.89 63.06 24.55
N PRO A 10 -5.19 62.22 23.79
CA PRO A 10 -4.98 60.83 24.17
C PRO A 10 -3.78 60.74 25.13
N LEU A 11 -4.01 60.14 26.28
CA LEU A 11 -2.96 59.67 27.21
C LEU A 11 -2.25 58.45 26.60
N ALA A 12 -0.99 58.61 26.27
CA ALA A 12 -0.12 57.49 25.91
C ALA A 12 0.35 56.78 27.15
N SER A 13 -0.21 55.60 27.40
CA SER A 13 0.35 54.67 28.42
C SER A 13 1.37 53.74 27.77
N SER A 14 2.62 54.02 28.04
CA SER A 14 3.75 53.12 27.67
C SER A 14 3.78 51.88 28.57
N ILE A 15 3.39 50.76 28.04
CA ILE A 15 3.58 49.43 28.70
C ILE A 15 4.93 48.89 28.29
N ALA A 16 5.86 48.86 29.21
CA ALA A 16 7.16 48.15 29.04
C ALA A 16 6.94 46.64 29.06
N ILE A 17 7.12 46.02 27.91
CA ILE A 17 7.13 44.55 27.82
C ILE A 17 8.56 44.07 28.13
N SER A 18 8.72 43.52 29.31
CA SER A 18 9.95 42.79 29.69
C SER A 18 10.05 41.50 28.88
N ALA A 19 11.05 41.43 28.01
CA ALA A 19 11.37 40.21 27.28
C ALA A 19 11.97 39.19 28.27
N PHE A 20 11.21 38.17 28.59
CA PHE A 20 11.69 36.98 29.30
C PHE A 20 12.38 36.08 28.27
N ALA A 21 13.72 36.08 28.27
CA ALA A 21 14.50 35.13 27.51
C ALA A 21 14.43 33.76 28.23
N GLY A 22 13.51 32.90 27.81
CA GLY A 22 13.49 31.51 28.26
C GLY A 22 14.57 30.69 27.56
N PRO A 23 15.12 29.62 28.21
CA PRO A 23 16.20 28.85 27.63
C PRO A 23 15.73 28.16 26.32
N SER A 24 16.52 28.37 25.26
CA SER A 24 16.36 27.72 23.97
C SER A 24 16.57 26.22 24.15
N SER A 25 15.48 25.45 24.30
CA SER A 25 15.52 24.01 24.21
C SER A 25 15.75 23.64 22.75
N ASN A 26 16.98 23.22 22.43
CA ASN A 26 17.30 22.51 21.19
C ASN A 26 16.55 21.18 21.17
N VAL A 27 15.28 21.22 20.84
CA VAL A 27 14.51 20.04 20.45
C VAL A 27 15.02 19.69 19.05
N ARG A 28 15.95 18.73 18.98
CA ARG A 28 16.26 18.05 17.71
C ARG A 28 14.94 17.51 17.19
N PRO A 29 14.53 17.82 15.95
CA PRO A 29 13.37 17.18 15.36
C PRO A 29 13.67 15.67 15.34
N SER A 30 12.87 14.93 16.10
CA SER A 30 12.87 13.47 16.05
C SER A 30 12.56 13.09 14.59
N SER A 31 13.52 12.47 13.90
CA SER A 31 13.41 12.02 12.51
C SER A 31 12.50 10.80 12.33
N ASN A 32 11.54 10.61 13.21
CA ASN A 32 10.45 9.63 13.09
C ASN A 32 9.20 10.24 12.46
N ALA A 33 9.33 11.09 11.44
CA ALA A 33 8.25 11.28 10.51
C ALA A 33 8.04 9.92 9.83
N ARG A 34 7.03 9.14 10.27
CA ARG A 34 6.54 7.99 9.54
C ARG A 34 6.10 8.52 8.18
N THR A 35 6.96 8.36 7.20
CA THR A 35 6.59 8.61 5.80
C THR A 35 5.36 7.78 5.54
N ALA A 36 4.28 8.41 5.07
CA ALA A 36 3.07 7.68 4.70
C ALA A 36 3.45 6.57 3.73
N PRO A 37 2.87 5.36 3.85
CA PRO A 37 3.24 4.26 2.99
C PRO A 37 2.97 4.65 1.53
N ASN A 38 3.98 4.43 0.67
CA ASN A 38 3.88 4.69 -0.77
C ASN A 38 3.06 3.62 -1.52
N VAL A 39 2.61 2.59 -0.83
CA VAL A 39 1.68 1.57 -1.32
C VAL A 39 0.59 1.37 -0.28
N ARG A 40 -0.67 1.34 -0.73
CA ARG A 40 -1.84 1.03 0.08
C ARG A 40 -2.65 -0.05 -0.61
N ILE A 41 -3.02 -1.08 0.15
CA ILE A 41 -3.80 -2.21 -0.35
C ILE A 41 -5.09 -2.30 0.44
N GLU A 42 -6.19 -2.38 -0.28
CA GLU A 42 -7.54 -2.51 0.24
C GLU A 42 -8.24 -3.71 -0.42
N PHE A 43 -9.22 -4.27 0.25
CA PHE A 43 -10.02 -5.40 -0.21
C PHE A 43 -11.49 -5.03 -0.11
N VAL A 44 -12.26 -5.21 -1.18
CA VAL A 44 -13.69 -4.85 -1.21
C VAL A 44 -14.48 -5.76 -0.26
N ASP A 45 -14.41 -7.06 -0.48
CA ASP A 45 -15.05 -8.06 0.37
C ASP A 45 -14.29 -9.39 0.27
N PRO A 46 -13.33 -9.67 1.17
CA PRO A 46 -12.53 -10.89 1.13
C PRO A 46 -13.33 -12.19 1.14
N LYS A 47 -14.56 -12.19 1.69
CA LYS A 47 -15.42 -13.37 1.72
C LYS A 47 -16.02 -13.72 0.36
N SER A 48 -16.16 -12.72 -0.51
CA SER A 48 -16.69 -12.92 -1.87
C SER A 48 -15.61 -13.32 -2.88
N PHE A 49 -14.33 -13.31 -2.50
CA PHE A 49 -13.24 -13.66 -3.40
C PHE A 49 -13.27 -15.14 -3.75
N THR A 50 -12.79 -15.45 -4.96
CA THR A 50 -12.80 -16.82 -5.48
C THR A 50 -12.01 -17.76 -4.58
N ASP A 51 -10.75 -17.43 -4.23
CA ASP A 51 -9.96 -18.15 -3.23
C ASP A 51 -8.78 -17.29 -2.75
N ILE A 52 -8.90 -16.69 -1.57
CA ILE A 52 -7.82 -15.93 -0.94
C ILE A 52 -7.21 -16.69 0.25
N ARG A 53 -7.68 -17.87 0.59
CA ARG A 53 -7.28 -18.56 1.82
C ARG A 53 -5.80 -18.95 1.81
N ILE A 54 -5.09 -18.49 2.84
CA ILE A 54 -3.69 -18.83 3.11
C ILE A 54 -3.68 -19.75 4.34
N HIS A 55 -3.15 -20.95 4.19
CA HIS A 55 -3.18 -21.99 5.23
C HIS A 55 -4.62 -22.27 5.69
N ASP A 56 -4.84 -22.36 7.00
CA ASP A 56 -6.14 -22.59 7.65
C ASP A 56 -6.77 -21.28 8.16
N PHE A 57 -6.24 -20.13 7.72
CA PHE A 57 -6.77 -18.82 8.12
C PHE A 57 -8.07 -18.50 7.38
N ASP A 58 -8.92 -17.70 8.04
CA ASP A 58 -10.09 -17.14 7.40
C ASP A 58 -9.71 -16.13 6.31
N GLU A 59 -10.69 -15.71 5.52
CA GLU A 59 -10.51 -14.81 4.39
C GLU A 59 -9.98 -13.43 4.80
N PHE A 60 -10.40 -12.90 5.96
CA PHE A 60 -9.93 -11.58 6.43
C PHE A 60 -8.48 -11.61 6.90
N LYS A 61 -8.10 -12.65 7.65
CA LYS A 61 -6.71 -12.83 8.08
C LYS A 61 -5.82 -13.10 6.88
N SER A 62 -6.27 -13.91 5.94
CA SER A 62 -5.58 -14.19 4.68
C SER A 62 -5.39 -12.93 3.85
N ALA A 63 -6.43 -12.10 3.70
CA ALA A 63 -6.35 -10.80 3.01
C ALA A 63 -5.33 -9.87 3.68
N LYS A 64 -5.31 -9.82 5.01
CA LYS A 64 -4.32 -9.01 5.73
C LYS A 64 -2.90 -9.48 5.45
N ILE A 65 -2.63 -10.78 5.53
CA ILE A 65 -1.31 -11.37 5.24
C ILE A 65 -0.90 -11.06 3.81
N PHE A 66 -1.80 -11.30 2.85
CA PHE A 66 -1.58 -10.97 1.44
C PHE A 66 -1.25 -9.48 1.25
N GLY A 67 -2.02 -8.59 1.85
CA GLY A 67 -1.80 -7.14 1.77
C GLY A 67 -0.45 -6.69 2.34
N ASP A 68 -0.06 -7.23 3.49
CA ASP A 68 1.23 -6.93 4.13
C ASP A 68 2.40 -7.39 3.22
N GLU A 69 2.35 -8.61 2.68
CA GLU A 69 3.36 -9.18 1.80
C GLU A 69 3.46 -8.42 0.46
N MET A 70 2.34 -8.08 -0.17
CA MET A 70 2.33 -7.30 -1.42
C MET A 70 2.81 -5.87 -1.18
N THR A 71 2.43 -5.25 -0.06
CA THR A 71 2.93 -3.91 0.32
C THR A 71 4.44 -3.92 0.48
N GLN A 72 4.99 -4.93 1.16
CA GLN A 72 6.43 -5.08 1.36
C GLN A 72 7.15 -5.26 0.01
N ALA A 73 6.60 -6.07 -0.88
CA ALA A 73 7.20 -6.33 -2.18
C ALA A 73 7.16 -5.10 -3.12
N LEU A 74 6.04 -4.37 -3.16
CA LEU A 74 5.83 -3.25 -4.07
C LEU A 74 6.50 -1.95 -3.63
N SER A 75 6.62 -1.71 -2.30
CA SER A 75 7.11 -0.43 -1.77
C SER A 75 8.47 -0.01 -2.31
N PRO A 76 9.50 -0.87 -2.42
CA PRO A 76 10.79 -0.49 -2.98
C PRO A 76 10.71 -0.10 -4.47
N LEU A 77 9.86 -0.81 -5.23
CA LEU A 77 9.66 -0.53 -6.65
C LEU A 77 9.01 0.85 -6.84
N VAL A 78 7.91 1.13 -6.13
CA VAL A 78 7.20 2.41 -6.24
C VAL A 78 8.09 3.56 -5.76
N ALA A 79 8.84 3.38 -4.67
CA ALA A 79 9.78 4.41 -4.18
C ALA A 79 10.86 4.76 -5.22
N LYS A 80 11.33 3.77 -5.99
CA LYS A 80 12.35 3.94 -7.02
C LYS A 80 11.78 4.51 -8.32
N ALA A 81 10.65 3.97 -8.79
CA ALA A 81 10.09 4.30 -10.12
C ALA A 81 9.26 5.59 -10.12
N ALA A 82 8.56 5.89 -9.02
CA ALA A 82 7.74 7.10 -8.87
C ALA A 82 7.96 7.74 -7.49
N PRO A 83 9.09 8.41 -7.26
CA PRO A 83 9.40 9.05 -5.98
C PRO A 83 8.33 10.06 -5.57
N GLY A 84 7.84 9.96 -4.32
CA GLY A 84 6.80 10.83 -3.79
C GLY A 84 5.37 10.49 -4.22
N CYS A 85 5.18 9.46 -5.04
CA CYS A 85 3.85 8.97 -5.39
C CYS A 85 3.37 7.90 -4.41
N THR A 86 2.05 7.68 -4.39
CA THR A 86 1.40 6.59 -3.66
C THR A 86 0.58 5.75 -4.63
N LEU A 87 0.82 4.46 -4.62
CA LEU A 87 0.04 3.47 -5.37
C LEU A 87 -1.05 2.90 -4.45
N LEU A 88 -2.30 3.07 -4.86
CA LEU A 88 -3.49 2.51 -4.20
C LEU A 88 -3.95 1.31 -5.02
N LEU A 89 -4.14 0.16 -4.38
CA LEU A 89 -4.68 -1.05 -4.98
C LEU A 89 -5.91 -1.48 -4.20
N GLN A 90 -7.04 -1.65 -4.89
CA GLN A 90 -8.28 -2.14 -4.31
C GLN A 90 -8.65 -3.46 -4.99
N PHE A 91 -8.40 -4.56 -4.31
CA PHE A 91 -8.73 -5.89 -4.83
C PHE A 91 -10.23 -6.15 -4.79
N THR A 92 -10.76 -6.63 -5.92
CA THR A 92 -12.17 -7.02 -6.09
C THR A 92 -12.33 -8.52 -6.20
N ASP A 93 -11.28 -9.24 -6.60
CA ASP A 93 -11.22 -10.71 -6.57
C ASP A 93 -9.78 -11.21 -6.54
N ILE A 94 -9.56 -12.30 -5.82
CA ILE A 94 -8.30 -13.03 -5.75
C ILE A 94 -8.60 -14.53 -5.82
N ASP A 95 -7.87 -15.22 -6.68
CA ASP A 95 -7.78 -16.68 -6.78
C ASP A 95 -6.29 -17.03 -6.76
N LEU A 96 -5.81 -17.48 -5.61
CA LEU A 96 -4.37 -17.76 -5.38
C LEU A 96 -3.84 -18.96 -6.14
N GLY A 97 -4.60 -19.53 -7.04
CA GLY A 97 -4.17 -20.72 -7.76
C GLY A 97 -3.94 -21.95 -6.85
N GLY A 98 -4.00 -23.15 -7.43
CA GLY A 98 -3.91 -24.36 -6.64
C GLY A 98 -5.09 -24.58 -5.70
N ARG A 99 -5.01 -25.57 -4.84
CA ARG A 99 -6.05 -25.91 -3.84
C ARG A 99 -5.46 -26.60 -2.61
N TYR A 100 -6.14 -26.44 -1.48
CA TYR A 100 -5.95 -27.31 -0.32
C TYR A 100 -6.66 -28.63 -0.59
N GLU A 101 -5.97 -29.74 -0.30
CA GLU A 101 -6.47 -31.10 -0.45
C GLU A 101 -6.65 -31.74 0.94
N PRO A 102 -7.75 -31.44 1.67
CA PRO A 102 -7.93 -31.86 3.07
C PRO A 102 -8.03 -33.37 3.25
N TRP A 103 -8.30 -34.11 2.18
CA TRP A 103 -8.29 -35.58 2.18
C TRP A 103 -6.88 -36.17 2.22
N LYS A 104 -5.83 -35.38 2.16
CA LYS A 104 -4.44 -35.77 2.34
C LYS A 104 -4.01 -35.50 3.78
N PRO A 105 -4.03 -36.51 4.70
CA PRO A 105 -3.92 -36.28 6.15
C PRO A 105 -2.63 -35.58 6.59
N GLN A 106 -1.54 -35.75 5.84
CA GLN A 106 -0.22 -35.17 6.19
C GLN A 106 0.00 -33.78 5.59
N HIS A 107 -0.90 -33.30 4.73
CA HIS A 107 -0.71 -32.12 3.93
C HIS A 107 -1.95 -31.22 3.83
N SER A 108 -2.85 -31.32 4.81
CA SER A 108 -4.11 -30.55 4.81
C SER A 108 -3.90 -29.03 4.82
N GLN A 109 -2.74 -28.55 5.25
CA GLN A 109 -2.38 -27.14 5.27
C GLN A 109 -1.49 -26.71 4.10
N ILE A 110 -1.17 -27.62 3.18
CA ILE A 110 -0.36 -27.33 2.00
C ILE A 110 -1.27 -27.07 0.83
N ARG A 111 -1.08 -25.91 0.18
CA ARG A 111 -1.73 -25.59 -1.08
C ARG A 111 -0.98 -26.30 -2.21
N TYR A 112 -1.71 -27.16 -2.93
CA TYR A 112 -1.19 -27.85 -4.11
C TYR A 112 -1.42 -27.00 -5.35
N GLU A 113 -0.35 -26.50 -5.91
CA GLU A 113 -0.38 -25.79 -7.19
C GLU A 113 -0.63 -26.76 -8.34
N ARG A 114 -1.47 -26.37 -9.29
CA ARG A 114 -1.87 -27.19 -10.45
C ARG A 114 -1.96 -26.31 -11.69
N GLN A 115 -1.43 -26.79 -12.81
CA GLN A 115 -1.45 -26.05 -14.09
C GLN A 115 -2.87 -25.66 -14.56
N TYR A 116 -3.88 -26.44 -14.18
CA TYR A 116 -5.28 -26.17 -14.55
C TYR A 116 -6.04 -25.28 -13.54
N LEU A 117 -5.36 -24.79 -12.51
CA LEU A 117 -5.89 -23.87 -11.53
C LEU A 117 -5.07 -22.57 -11.59
N PRO A 118 -5.41 -21.67 -12.51
CA PRO A 118 -4.63 -20.46 -12.74
C PRO A 118 -4.69 -19.52 -11.55
N LEU A 119 -3.58 -18.83 -11.31
CA LEU A 119 -3.57 -17.63 -10.47
C LEU A 119 -4.36 -16.51 -11.15
N ARG A 120 -5.22 -15.82 -10.40
CA ARG A 120 -5.95 -14.63 -10.87
C ARG A 120 -6.04 -13.55 -9.79
N MET A 121 -5.86 -12.31 -10.20
CA MET A 121 -6.04 -11.15 -9.34
C MET A 121 -6.73 -10.05 -10.12
N THR A 122 -7.87 -9.56 -9.62
CA THR A 122 -8.59 -8.42 -10.21
C THR A 122 -8.63 -7.29 -9.21
N PHE A 123 -8.22 -6.09 -9.64
CA PHE A 123 -8.14 -4.92 -8.77
C PHE A 123 -8.30 -3.62 -9.54
N ASN A 124 -8.79 -2.61 -8.85
CA ASN A 124 -8.69 -1.23 -9.26
C ASN A 124 -7.37 -0.65 -8.75
N TYR A 125 -6.73 0.21 -9.53
CA TYR A 125 -5.53 0.91 -9.11
C TYR A 125 -5.64 2.40 -9.33
N THR A 126 -4.97 3.15 -8.48
CA THR A 126 -4.79 4.61 -8.61
C THR A 126 -3.38 4.97 -8.16
N LEU A 127 -2.64 5.65 -9.04
CA LEU A 127 -1.35 6.26 -8.72
C LEU A 127 -1.56 7.75 -8.50
N VAL A 128 -1.21 8.25 -7.32
CA VAL A 128 -1.35 9.68 -6.97
C VAL A 128 0.01 10.29 -6.67
N ASP A 129 0.18 11.57 -7.03
CA ASP A 129 1.38 12.33 -6.68
C ASP A 129 1.37 12.80 -5.22
N SER A 130 2.44 13.47 -4.79
CA SER A 130 2.59 14.01 -3.44
C SER A 130 1.56 15.09 -3.08
N ARG A 131 0.84 15.63 -4.07
CA ARG A 131 -0.24 16.61 -3.92
C ARG A 131 -1.63 15.98 -3.95
N GLY A 132 -1.70 14.64 -4.05
CA GLY A 132 -2.96 13.88 -4.13
C GLY A 132 -3.63 13.92 -5.51
N ARG A 133 -2.95 14.40 -6.57
CA ARG A 133 -3.49 14.38 -7.94
C ARG A 133 -3.28 13.00 -8.54
N THR A 134 -4.32 12.47 -9.18
CA THR A 134 -4.25 11.20 -9.91
C THR A 134 -3.37 11.35 -11.15
N ILE A 135 -2.35 10.51 -11.26
CA ILE A 135 -1.45 10.39 -12.41
C ILE A 135 -1.98 9.31 -13.36
N SER A 136 -2.35 8.15 -12.80
CA SER A 136 -2.87 7.02 -13.56
C SER A 136 -3.90 6.27 -12.72
N GLN A 137 -4.91 5.71 -13.36
CA GLN A 137 -5.92 4.87 -12.71
C GLN A 137 -6.55 3.91 -13.71
N GLY A 138 -7.11 2.84 -13.20
CA GLY A 138 -7.84 1.86 -14.02
C GLY A 138 -8.18 0.60 -13.27
N THR A 139 -8.70 -0.38 -14.00
CA THR A 139 -8.95 -1.74 -13.51
C THR A 139 -8.00 -2.69 -14.22
N LYS A 140 -7.45 -3.63 -13.48
CA LYS A 140 -6.56 -4.67 -14.02
C LYS A 140 -7.02 -6.04 -13.56
N SER A 141 -6.98 -6.98 -14.49
CA SER A 141 -7.04 -8.41 -14.20
C SER A 141 -5.74 -9.05 -14.65
N LEU A 142 -5.04 -9.67 -13.72
CA LEU A 142 -3.87 -10.50 -13.97
C LEU A 142 -4.32 -11.96 -13.95
N SER A 143 -3.84 -12.75 -14.90
CA SER A 143 -4.10 -14.19 -14.94
C SER A 143 -2.86 -14.90 -15.49
N ASP A 144 -2.31 -15.80 -14.70
CA ASP A 144 -1.19 -16.65 -15.11
C ASP A 144 -1.64 -18.12 -15.07
N THR A 145 -1.74 -18.73 -16.25
CA THR A 145 -2.05 -20.15 -16.42
C THR A 145 -0.80 -21.02 -16.51
N LEU A 146 0.37 -20.40 -16.67
CA LEU A 146 1.65 -21.08 -16.90
C LEU A 146 2.65 -20.83 -15.75
N TYR A 147 2.17 -20.31 -14.60
CA TYR A 147 3.02 -19.93 -13.48
C TYR A 147 3.97 -21.05 -13.02
N LEU A 148 3.57 -22.32 -13.14
CA LEU A 148 4.42 -23.47 -12.83
C LEU A 148 5.45 -23.80 -13.93
N GLY A 149 5.19 -23.42 -15.17
CA GLY A 149 6.06 -23.76 -16.30
C GLY A 149 7.41 -23.05 -16.30
N TRP A 150 7.47 -21.87 -15.73
CA TRP A 150 8.69 -21.04 -15.68
C TRP A 150 9.56 -21.31 -14.44
N SER A 151 8.98 -21.84 -13.36
CA SER A 151 9.69 -22.13 -12.11
C SER A 151 10.60 -23.35 -12.21
N ALA A 152 10.31 -24.28 -13.13
CA ALA A 152 11.14 -25.47 -13.32
C ALA A 152 12.55 -25.16 -13.84
N ILE A 153 12.81 -23.95 -14.31
CA ILE A 153 14.07 -23.56 -14.98
C ILE A 153 14.95 -22.65 -14.10
N GLY A 154 14.45 -22.07 -13.01
CA GLY A 154 15.21 -21.06 -12.26
C GLY A 154 15.03 -21.15 -10.74
N ASN A 155 16.09 -21.56 -10.06
CA ASN A 155 16.40 -21.35 -8.65
C ASN A 155 15.35 -21.78 -7.61
N PHE A 156 15.43 -23.03 -7.20
CA PHE A 156 14.81 -23.61 -5.99
C PHE A 156 15.12 -22.88 -4.66
N LYS A 157 15.80 -21.74 -4.68
CA LYS A 157 16.12 -20.98 -3.47
C LYS A 157 14.95 -20.22 -2.87
N ASP A 158 13.93 -19.88 -3.67
CA ASP A 158 12.79 -19.05 -3.24
C ASP A 158 11.55 -19.90 -2.89
N ASN A 159 11.70 -21.20 -2.73
CA ASN A 159 10.63 -22.18 -2.54
C ASN A 159 9.91 -22.11 -1.18
N TRP A 160 10.25 -21.11 -0.34
CA TRP A 160 9.58 -20.87 0.95
C TRP A 160 8.63 -19.68 0.93
N ASP A 161 8.60 -18.92 -0.17
CA ASP A 161 7.67 -17.81 -0.36
C ASP A 161 6.35 -18.34 -0.95
N TYR A 162 5.37 -18.55 -0.09
CA TYR A 162 4.04 -19.07 -0.46
C TYR A 162 3.20 -18.12 -1.32
N LEU A 163 3.63 -16.87 -1.55
CA LEU A 163 3.02 -15.88 -2.46
C LEU A 163 3.99 -15.45 -3.57
N TYR A 164 4.96 -16.28 -3.92
CA TYR A 164 5.99 -15.96 -4.90
C TYR A 164 5.42 -15.56 -6.27
N TYR A 165 4.44 -16.31 -6.79
CA TYR A 165 3.88 -16.07 -8.11
C TYR A 165 3.03 -14.80 -8.14
N GLU A 166 2.23 -14.57 -7.10
CA GLU A 166 1.43 -13.36 -6.91
C GLU A 166 2.32 -12.11 -6.86
N LYS A 167 3.39 -12.16 -6.08
CA LYS A 167 4.38 -11.08 -6.00
C LYS A 167 5.03 -10.81 -7.34
N ARG A 168 5.48 -11.86 -8.02
CA ARG A 168 6.12 -11.75 -9.35
C ARG A 168 5.22 -11.04 -10.35
N ASP A 169 3.97 -11.49 -10.47
CA ASP A 169 3.04 -10.98 -11.47
C ASP A 169 2.60 -9.55 -11.14
N LEU A 170 2.40 -9.25 -9.87
CA LEU A 170 2.05 -7.92 -9.42
C LEU A 170 3.21 -6.93 -9.57
N LEU A 171 4.45 -7.35 -9.27
CA LEU A 171 5.66 -6.54 -9.49
C LEU A 171 5.87 -6.23 -10.97
N LYS A 172 5.73 -7.23 -11.84
CA LYS A 172 5.86 -7.05 -13.29
C LYS A 172 4.84 -6.04 -13.84
N TRP A 173 3.58 -6.14 -13.40
CA TRP A 173 2.55 -5.18 -13.77
C TRP A 173 2.85 -3.78 -13.23
N ALA A 174 3.22 -3.68 -11.95
CA ALA A 174 3.51 -2.39 -11.31
C ALA A 174 4.69 -1.69 -11.97
N GLU A 175 5.76 -2.41 -12.34
CA GLU A 175 6.90 -1.86 -13.07
C GLU A 175 6.46 -1.20 -14.38
N GLN A 176 5.61 -1.86 -15.16
CA GLN A 176 5.11 -1.32 -16.43
C GLN A 176 4.21 -0.10 -16.23
N THR A 177 3.39 -0.10 -15.16
CA THR A 177 2.39 0.95 -14.91
C THR A 177 3.00 2.18 -14.26
N VAL A 178 3.91 1.99 -13.30
CA VAL A 178 4.52 3.07 -12.51
C VAL A 178 5.67 3.74 -13.26
N SER A 179 6.44 2.98 -14.07
CA SER A 179 7.54 3.55 -14.87
C SER A 179 7.08 4.30 -16.12
N GLY A 180 5.83 4.12 -16.54
CA GLY A 180 5.25 4.80 -17.69
C GLY A 180 4.41 6.03 -17.34
N ALA A 181 4.38 6.44 -16.07
CA ALA A 181 3.49 7.49 -15.55
C ALA A 181 4.18 8.88 -15.38
#